data_602ab5d36ad73da3aeb6de94dfaaf587
#
_entry.id   602ab5d36ad73da3aeb6de94dfaaf587
#
_cell.length_a   1.000
_cell.length_b   1.000
_cell.length_c   1.000
_cell.angle_alpha   90.00
_cell.angle_beta   90.00
_cell.angle_gamma   90.00
#
_symmetry.space_group_name_H-M   'P 1'
#
loop_
_entity.id
_entity.type
_entity.pdbx_description
1 polymer ?
#
loop_
_entity_poly.entity_id
_entity_poly.type
_entity_poly.pdbx_seq_one_letter_code
_entity_poly.pdbx_strand_id
1 'polypeptide(L)'
;VYAHLSRFSSRVAKVVRNIQYNKESFEVDENMLGYELRFRAGDTIAYSGNTGSSGGPHLHFEVRDTKTGHALNPLRFLTVKDQTGPNVRGVYVYPVSNEGLRTPPRRVEVKNTGNRVFRGGKIGVPAGRIGVGVQSDDYMKDSWNKLGVYDLSVSANGREVFKMSRNNCCPFVTGMEDLSRLRKTAWWMSWLICRI
;
A
#
# COMPACT_ATOMS: atom_id res chain seq x y z
N VAL A 1 11.15 10.02 -5.10
CA VAL A 1 11.31 10.80 -3.85
C VAL A 1 12.11 9.99 -2.87
N TYR A 2 13.03 10.65 -2.17
CA TYR A 2 13.77 10.10 -1.03
C TYR A 2 13.46 11.00 0.16
N ALA A 3 13.04 10.44 1.30
CA ALA A 3 12.70 11.21 2.48
C ALA A 3 13.41 10.70 3.73
N HIS A 4 13.24 11.43 4.84
CA HIS A 4 13.85 11.19 6.15
C HIS A 4 15.39 11.16 6.13
N LEU A 5 15.99 11.90 5.19
CA LEU A 5 17.43 11.96 5.01
C LEU A 5 18.10 12.70 6.14
N SER A 6 19.27 12.22 6.60
CA SER A 6 20.07 12.92 7.61
C SER A 6 20.92 14.04 7.00
N ARG A 7 21.41 13.83 5.79
CA ARG A 7 22.22 14.82 5.04
C ARG A 7 22.30 14.47 3.56
N PHE A 8 22.56 15.45 2.74
CA PHE A 8 22.88 15.27 1.32
C PHE A 8 24.35 14.85 1.11
N SER A 9 24.64 14.25 -0.05
CA SER A 9 26.01 14.14 -0.52
C SER A 9 26.62 15.53 -0.75
N SER A 10 27.95 15.64 -0.71
CA SER A 10 28.65 16.94 -0.88
C SER A 10 28.23 17.65 -2.17
N ARG A 11 28.00 16.90 -3.25
CA ARG A 11 27.58 17.43 -4.54
C ARG A 11 26.16 18.04 -4.47
N VAL A 12 25.20 17.33 -3.89
CA VAL A 12 23.82 17.84 -3.71
C VAL A 12 23.82 19.01 -2.73
N ALA A 13 24.52 18.88 -1.59
CA ALA A 13 24.60 19.92 -0.58
C ALA A 13 25.14 21.24 -1.12
N LYS A 14 26.14 21.19 -2.03
CA LYS A 14 26.68 22.40 -2.67
C LYS A 14 25.61 23.13 -3.49
N VAL A 15 24.85 22.38 -4.30
CA VAL A 15 23.79 22.97 -5.15
C VAL A 15 22.66 23.54 -4.28
N VAL A 16 22.18 22.77 -3.31
CA VAL A 16 21.12 23.24 -2.38
C VAL A 16 21.56 24.52 -1.66
N ARG A 17 22.78 24.55 -1.14
CA ARG A 17 23.32 25.74 -0.46
C ARG A 17 23.38 26.98 -1.36
N ASN A 18 23.83 26.82 -2.60
CA ASN A 18 23.86 27.91 -3.55
C ASN A 18 22.46 28.49 -3.79
N ILE A 19 21.45 27.61 -3.94
CA ILE A 19 20.06 28.03 -4.11
C ILE A 19 19.56 28.75 -2.86
N GLN A 20 19.85 28.23 -1.67
CA GLN A 20 19.48 28.85 -0.38
C GLN A 20 20.05 30.25 -0.25
N TYR A 21 21.33 30.45 -0.57
CA TYR A 21 21.96 31.79 -0.55
C TYR A 21 21.37 32.73 -1.58
N ASN A 22 21.13 32.25 -2.81
CA ASN A 22 20.56 33.08 -3.85
C ASN A 22 19.12 33.52 -3.56
N LYS A 23 18.37 32.69 -2.83
CA LYS A 23 16.97 32.95 -2.46
C LYS A 23 16.80 33.56 -1.09
N GLU A 24 17.90 33.66 -0.32
CA GLU A 24 17.87 34.07 1.09
C GLU A 24 16.84 33.25 1.92
N SER A 25 16.70 31.95 1.60
CA SER A 25 15.74 31.04 2.21
C SER A 25 16.35 29.66 2.49
N PHE A 26 16.03 29.11 3.66
CA PHE A 26 16.40 27.71 3.97
C PHE A 26 15.56 26.71 3.20
N GLU A 27 14.31 27.03 2.88
CA GLU A 27 13.43 26.17 2.10
C GLU A 27 13.76 26.29 0.61
N VAL A 28 13.94 25.12 -0.03
CA VAL A 28 14.25 25.00 -1.45
C VAL A 28 13.23 24.07 -2.09
N ASP A 29 12.41 24.62 -2.96
CA ASP A 29 11.52 23.89 -3.86
C ASP A 29 11.86 24.31 -5.30
N GLU A 30 12.71 23.50 -5.97
CA GLU A 30 13.23 23.77 -7.29
C GLU A 30 13.23 22.56 -8.18
N ASN A 31 12.74 22.74 -9.40
CA ASN A 31 12.89 21.79 -10.49
C ASN A 31 14.27 21.96 -11.13
N MET A 32 15.22 21.13 -10.72
CA MET A 32 16.55 21.14 -11.33
C MET A 32 16.51 20.52 -12.71
N LEU A 33 17.01 21.23 -13.70
CA LEU A 33 17.22 20.67 -15.05
C LEU A 33 18.25 19.56 -14.95
N GLY A 34 17.98 18.41 -15.60
CA GLY A 34 18.72 17.16 -15.43
C GLY A 34 20.21 17.15 -15.76
N TYR A 35 20.79 18.30 -16.19
CA TYR A 35 22.23 18.46 -16.41
C TYR A 35 22.99 18.97 -15.18
N GLU A 36 22.30 19.55 -14.19
CA GLU A 36 22.95 20.09 -12.99
C GLU A 36 23.33 19.01 -11.98
N LEU A 37 22.41 18.03 -11.80
CA LEU A 37 22.60 16.92 -10.87
C LEU A 37 22.32 15.58 -11.56
N ARG A 38 23.32 15.09 -12.31
CA ARG A 38 23.27 13.75 -12.91
C ARG A 38 23.95 12.74 -12.01
N PHE A 39 23.28 11.63 -11.73
CA PHE A 39 23.78 10.51 -10.95
C PHE A 39 23.72 9.22 -11.77
N ARG A 40 24.67 8.35 -11.55
CA ARG A 40 24.69 6.98 -12.07
C ARG A 40 24.24 6.01 -10.99
N ALA A 41 23.80 4.82 -11.36
CA ALA A 41 23.55 3.75 -10.41
C ALA A 41 24.80 3.49 -9.57
N GLY A 42 24.66 3.48 -8.24
CA GLY A 42 25.76 3.36 -7.29
C GLY A 42 26.29 4.69 -6.73
N ASP A 43 25.96 5.83 -7.33
CA ASP A 43 26.38 7.13 -6.78
C ASP A 43 25.63 7.43 -5.48
N THR A 44 26.36 7.96 -4.50
CA THR A 44 25.75 8.45 -3.26
C THR A 44 25.09 9.80 -3.48
N ILE A 45 23.77 9.87 -3.34
CA ILE A 45 22.99 11.11 -3.44
C ILE A 45 22.74 11.76 -2.08
N ALA A 46 22.55 10.95 -1.05
CA ALA A 46 22.28 11.39 0.32
C ALA A 46 22.49 10.23 1.31
N TYR A 47 22.32 10.51 2.58
CA TYR A 47 22.41 9.52 3.65
C TYR A 47 21.04 9.38 4.34
N SER A 48 20.61 8.17 4.57
CA SER A 48 19.34 7.91 5.28
C SER A 48 19.43 8.43 6.73
N GLY A 49 18.29 8.71 7.32
CA GLY A 49 18.20 9.25 8.66
C GLY A 49 16.82 9.08 9.27
N ASN A 50 16.45 10.04 10.10
CA ASN A 50 15.18 10.02 10.83
C ASN A 50 14.57 11.44 10.93
N THR A 51 14.78 12.28 9.93
CA THR A 51 14.22 13.65 9.91
C THR A 51 12.74 13.66 9.59
N GLY A 52 12.04 14.68 10.04
CA GLY A 52 10.59 14.83 9.86
C GLY A 52 9.77 13.85 10.69
N SER A 53 8.56 13.55 10.26
CA SER A 53 7.66 12.63 10.95
C SER A 53 8.04 11.17 10.65
N SER A 54 8.82 10.55 11.51
CA SER A 54 9.33 9.19 11.35
C SER A 54 9.38 8.47 12.69
N GLY A 55 8.99 7.20 12.71
CA GLY A 55 9.02 6.35 13.90
C GLY A 55 10.39 5.73 14.20
N GLY A 56 11.41 5.96 13.37
CA GLY A 56 12.77 5.43 13.52
C GLY A 56 13.57 5.56 12.23
N PRO A 57 14.91 5.41 12.27
CA PRO A 57 15.77 5.55 11.11
C PRO A 57 15.40 4.57 10.00
N HIS A 58 15.09 5.07 8.83
CA HIS A 58 14.81 4.27 7.63
C HIS A 58 14.98 5.09 6.35
N LEU A 59 15.06 4.42 5.21
CA LEU A 59 14.96 5.04 3.91
C LEU A 59 13.51 5.02 3.44
N HIS A 60 12.92 6.19 3.24
CA HIS A 60 11.65 6.32 2.54
C HIS A 60 11.94 6.56 1.05
N PHE A 61 11.47 5.67 0.20
CA PHE A 61 11.65 5.75 -1.25
C PHE A 61 10.30 5.66 -1.95
N GLU A 62 10.03 6.62 -2.85
CA GLU A 62 8.84 6.62 -3.69
C GLU A 62 9.20 6.89 -5.14
N VAL A 63 8.43 6.30 -6.04
CA VAL A 63 8.36 6.70 -7.45
C VAL A 63 7.08 7.49 -7.65
N ARG A 64 7.17 8.65 -8.27
CA ARG A 64 6.01 9.49 -8.55
C ARG A 64 5.93 9.81 -10.04
N ASP A 65 4.71 9.91 -10.53
CA ASP A 65 4.41 10.48 -11.82
C ASP A 65 4.75 11.98 -11.80
N THR A 66 5.56 12.43 -12.76
CA THR A 66 6.06 13.81 -12.78
C THR A 66 5.00 14.85 -13.14
N LYS A 67 3.91 14.45 -13.79
CA LYS A 67 2.83 15.34 -14.19
C LYS A 67 1.76 15.48 -13.11
N THR A 68 1.40 14.36 -12.49
CA THR A 68 0.30 14.31 -11.51
C THR A 68 0.76 14.35 -10.07
N GLY A 69 2.05 14.08 -9.80
CA GLY A 69 2.59 13.92 -8.44
C GLY A 69 2.16 12.63 -7.75
N HIS A 70 1.32 11.81 -8.38
CA HIS A 70 0.79 10.59 -7.77
C HIS A 70 1.89 9.56 -7.56
N ALA A 71 1.90 8.93 -6.40
CA ALA A 71 2.80 7.84 -6.11
C ALA A 71 2.45 6.61 -6.96
N LEU A 72 3.48 6.03 -7.56
CA LEU A 72 3.41 4.81 -8.35
C LEU A 72 4.00 3.64 -7.56
N ASN A 73 3.55 2.44 -7.86
CA ASN A 73 4.15 1.25 -7.25
C ASN A 73 5.61 1.07 -7.71
N PRO A 74 6.59 1.13 -6.80
CA PRO A 74 8.00 1.00 -7.16
C PRO A 74 8.36 -0.33 -7.82
N LEU A 75 7.60 -1.40 -7.56
CA LEU A 75 7.82 -2.73 -8.16
C LEU A 75 7.63 -2.76 -9.68
N ARG A 76 7.03 -1.73 -10.26
CA ARG A 76 6.96 -1.57 -11.73
C ARG A 76 8.32 -1.18 -12.34
N PHE A 77 9.23 -0.66 -11.54
CA PHE A 77 10.52 -0.10 -11.95
C PHE A 77 11.70 -0.86 -11.34
N LEU A 78 11.45 -1.57 -10.24
CA LEU A 78 12.46 -2.31 -9.51
C LEU A 78 12.14 -3.80 -9.58
N THR A 79 13.11 -4.61 -9.99
CA THR A 79 12.99 -6.06 -9.94
C THR A 79 13.27 -6.54 -8.53
N VAL A 80 12.22 -6.89 -7.81
CA VAL A 80 12.31 -7.53 -6.49
C VAL A 80 11.99 -9.01 -6.64
N LYS A 81 12.93 -9.87 -6.23
CA LYS A 81 12.71 -11.32 -6.23
C LYS A 81 11.94 -11.69 -4.96
N ASP A 82 10.64 -11.79 -5.08
CA ASP A 82 9.77 -12.30 -4.03
C ASP A 82 8.95 -13.49 -4.55
N GLN A 83 9.04 -14.61 -3.83
CA GLN A 83 8.28 -15.83 -4.09
C GLN A 83 7.36 -16.20 -2.92
N THR A 84 7.30 -15.31 -1.92
CA THR A 84 6.46 -15.47 -0.76
C THR A 84 5.07 -15.00 -1.13
N GLY A 85 4.05 -15.78 -0.94
CA GLY A 85 2.69 -15.31 -1.17
C GLY A 85 2.00 -14.95 0.14
N PRO A 86 0.90 -14.21 0.08
CA PRO A 86 0.17 -13.77 1.25
C PRO A 86 -0.32 -14.93 2.11
N ASN A 87 -0.33 -14.73 3.42
CA ASN A 87 -0.89 -15.63 4.40
C ASN A 87 -2.29 -15.15 4.80
N VAL A 88 -3.30 -15.98 4.62
CA VAL A 88 -4.67 -15.70 5.02
C VAL A 88 -4.86 -16.06 6.50
N ARG A 89 -5.16 -15.07 7.33
CA ARG A 89 -5.40 -15.25 8.77
C ARG A 89 -6.86 -15.45 9.12
N GLY A 90 -7.77 -14.94 8.29
CA GLY A 90 -9.20 -15.10 8.52
C GLY A 90 -10.03 -14.57 7.36
N VAL A 91 -11.19 -15.15 7.22
CA VAL A 91 -12.24 -14.67 6.32
C VAL A 91 -13.45 -14.31 7.16
N TYR A 92 -14.11 -13.23 6.83
CA TYR A 92 -15.24 -12.71 7.58
C TYR A 92 -16.40 -12.43 6.63
N VAL A 93 -17.61 -12.74 7.06
CA VAL A 93 -18.83 -12.47 6.32
C VAL A 93 -19.71 -11.52 7.13
N TYR A 94 -20.21 -10.51 6.49
CA TYR A 94 -21.02 -9.43 7.06
C TYR A 94 -22.39 -9.40 6.39
N PRO A 95 -23.49 -9.60 7.10
CA PRO A 95 -24.79 -9.19 6.62
C PRO A 95 -24.83 -7.67 6.46
N VAL A 96 -25.28 -7.19 5.30
CA VAL A 96 -25.36 -5.76 4.99
C VAL A 96 -26.82 -5.35 4.99
N SER A 97 -27.22 -4.51 5.96
CA SER A 97 -28.56 -3.89 5.97
C SER A 97 -28.62 -2.69 5.02
N ASN A 98 -29.81 -2.17 4.77
CA ASN A 98 -29.98 -0.93 3.99
C ASN A 98 -29.35 0.30 4.65
N GLU A 99 -29.08 0.23 5.94
CA GLU A 99 -28.48 1.28 6.76
C GLU A 99 -26.94 1.12 6.93
N GLY A 100 -26.35 0.12 6.28
CA GLY A 100 -24.91 -0.16 6.31
C GLY A 100 -24.51 -1.40 7.12
N LEU A 101 -23.21 -1.50 7.43
CA LEU A 101 -22.62 -2.61 8.15
C LEU A 101 -22.83 -2.46 9.67
N ARG A 102 -23.98 -2.86 10.19
CA ARG A 102 -24.27 -2.78 11.65
C ARG A 102 -24.14 -4.11 12.38
N THR A 103 -24.07 -5.22 11.66
CA THR A 103 -24.00 -6.55 12.25
C THR A 103 -22.54 -6.96 12.43
N PRO A 104 -22.16 -7.51 13.61
CA PRO A 104 -20.81 -8.01 13.80
C PRO A 104 -20.49 -9.10 12.76
N PRO A 105 -19.25 -9.13 12.28
CA PRO A 105 -18.83 -10.11 11.29
C PRO A 105 -18.87 -11.51 11.87
N ARG A 106 -19.21 -12.46 11.02
CA ARG A 106 -19.05 -13.89 11.32
C ARG A 106 -17.73 -14.36 10.73
N ARG A 107 -16.85 -14.88 11.56
CA ARG A 107 -15.60 -15.48 11.12
C ARG A 107 -15.88 -16.82 10.47
N VAL A 108 -15.28 -17.03 9.30
CA VAL A 108 -15.25 -18.32 8.61
C VAL A 108 -13.91 -18.97 8.94
N GLU A 109 -13.96 -20.15 9.56
CA GLU A 109 -12.74 -20.93 9.77
C GLU A 109 -12.23 -21.44 8.44
N VAL A 110 -10.97 -21.10 8.14
CA VAL A 110 -10.31 -21.48 6.92
C VAL A 110 -9.12 -22.39 7.23
N LYS A 111 -8.92 -23.43 6.43
CA LYS A 111 -7.80 -24.36 6.54
C LYS A 111 -6.95 -24.26 5.29
N ASN A 112 -5.64 -24.19 5.46
CA ASN A 112 -4.71 -24.30 4.34
C ASN A 112 -4.71 -25.76 3.85
N THR A 113 -5.05 -25.98 2.60
CA THR A 113 -5.12 -27.28 1.96
C THR A 113 -3.91 -27.63 1.10
N GLY A 114 -2.85 -26.85 1.23
CA GLY A 114 -1.63 -26.96 0.43
C GLY A 114 -1.57 -25.88 -0.68
N ASN A 115 -0.40 -25.65 -1.22
CA ASN A 115 -0.14 -24.70 -2.30
C ASN A 115 -0.77 -23.30 -2.08
N ARG A 116 -0.84 -22.85 -0.81
CA ARG A 116 -1.44 -21.56 -0.41
C ARG A 116 -2.94 -21.46 -0.76
N VAL A 117 -3.62 -22.58 -0.89
CA VAL A 117 -5.07 -22.63 -1.06
C VAL A 117 -5.71 -22.79 0.31
N PHE A 118 -6.58 -21.84 0.65
CA PHE A 118 -7.33 -21.86 1.89
C PHE A 118 -8.80 -22.19 1.59
N ARG A 119 -9.35 -23.18 2.27
CA ARG A 119 -10.75 -23.58 2.12
C ARG A 119 -11.52 -23.30 3.41
N GLY A 120 -12.65 -22.64 3.29
CA GLY A 120 -13.59 -22.40 4.37
C GLY A 120 -14.75 -23.41 4.33
N GLY A 121 -15.38 -23.60 5.48
CA GLY A 121 -16.64 -24.35 5.61
C GLY A 121 -17.85 -23.56 5.11
N LYS A 122 -19.03 -24.18 5.21
CA LYS A 122 -20.32 -23.52 4.96
C LYS A 122 -20.67 -22.61 6.13
N ILE A 123 -21.17 -21.42 5.83
CA ILE A 123 -21.68 -20.49 6.83
C ILE A 123 -23.08 -20.04 6.44
N GLY A 124 -24.01 -20.12 7.40
CA GLY A 124 -25.37 -19.60 7.21
C GLY A 124 -25.39 -18.08 7.38
N VAL A 125 -25.91 -17.36 6.42
CA VAL A 125 -26.13 -15.91 6.49
C VAL A 125 -27.59 -15.60 6.12
N PRO A 126 -28.18 -14.52 6.65
CA PRO A 126 -29.50 -14.07 6.21
C PRO A 126 -29.50 -13.80 4.72
N ALA A 127 -30.62 -14.05 4.06
CA ALA A 127 -30.80 -13.68 2.66
C ALA A 127 -30.63 -12.17 2.45
N GLY A 128 -29.95 -11.76 1.39
CA GLY A 128 -29.74 -10.35 1.07
C GLY A 128 -28.30 -10.06 0.67
N ARG A 129 -27.87 -8.81 0.91
CA ARG A 129 -26.51 -8.37 0.63
C ARG A 129 -25.56 -8.86 1.69
N ILE A 130 -24.40 -9.34 1.27
CA ILE A 130 -23.30 -9.70 2.17
C ILE A 130 -22.03 -8.97 1.78
N GLY A 131 -21.23 -8.62 2.78
CA GLY A 131 -19.84 -8.21 2.61
C GLY A 131 -18.92 -9.37 2.96
N VAL A 132 -17.81 -9.47 2.26
CA VAL A 132 -16.75 -10.44 2.53
C VAL A 132 -15.49 -9.68 2.87
N GLY A 133 -14.88 -9.99 4.01
CA GLY A 133 -13.59 -9.43 4.43
C GLY A 133 -12.54 -10.54 4.51
N VAL A 134 -11.34 -10.25 4.05
CA VAL A 134 -10.19 -11.14 4.18
C VAL A 134 -9.11 -10.44 5.00
N GLN A 135 -8.69 -11.09 6.06
CA GLN A 135 -7.52 -10.68 6.81
C GLN A 135 -6.32 -11.46 6.30
N SER A 136 -5.36 -10.75 5.74
CA SER A 136 -4.14 -11.36 5.20
C SER A 136 -2.94 -10.47 5.47
N ASP A 137 -1.79 -11.10 5.65
CA ASP A 137 -0.48 -10.46 5.71
C ASP A 137 0.38 -11.00 4.57
N ASP A 138 1.17 -10.15 3.97
CA ASP A 138 2.20 -10.53 3.04
C ASP A 138 3.59 -10.20 3.60
N TYR A 139 4.59 -10.94 3.18
CA TYR A 139 5.98 -10.77 3.63
C TYR A 139 6.92 -11.01 2.47
N MET A 140 7.91 -10.18 2.34
CA MET A 140 9.02 -10.48 1.43
C MET A 140 9.95 -11.52 2.06
N LYS A 141 10.58 -12.32 1.21
CA LYS A 141 11.64 -13.25 1.64
C LYS A 141 12.70 -12.51 2.45
N ASP A 142 13.12 -13.12 3.54
CA ASP A 142 14.14 -12.58 4.46
C ASP A 142 13.78 -11.23 5.14
N SER A 143 12.49 -10.89 5.18
CA SER A 143 11.99 -9.70 5.87
C SER A 143 10.85 -10.06 6.83
N TRP A 144 10.85 -9.44 8.01
CA TRP A 144 9.74 -9.54 8.97
C TRP A 144 8.70 -8.43 8.81
N ASN A 145 8.95 -7.49 7.90
CA ASN A 145 8.02 -6.39 7.66
C ASN A 145 6.75 -6.90 7.01
N LYS A 146 5.61 -6.54 7.59
CA LYS A 146 4.30 -6.84 7.03
C LYS A 146 4.01 -5.92 5.86
N LEU A 147 3.64 -6.51 4.76
CA LEU A 147 3.20 -5.84 3.55
C LEU A 147 1.70 -6.03 3.35
N GLY A 148 1.09 -5.15 2.58
CA GLY A 148 -0.27 -5.31 2.09
C GLY A 148 -0.31 -6.22 0.86
N VAL A 149 -1.43 -6.91 0.66
CA VAL A 149 -1.68 -7.70 -0.54
C VAL A 149 -1.71 -6.80 -1.77
N TYR A 150 -1.03 -7.21 -2.83
CA TYR A 150 -0.92 -6.45 -4.08
C TYR A 150 -2.19 -6.52 -4.92
N ASP A 151 -2.68 -7.73 -5.16
CA ASP A 151 -3.92 -7.98 -5.91
C ASP A 151 -4.92 -8.74 -5.05
N LEU A 152 -6.17 -8.33 -5.16
CA LEU A 152 -7.30 -9.01 -4.56
C LEU A 152 -8.41 -9.11 -5.58
N SER A 153 -8.88 -10.32 -5.86
CA SER A 153 -10.08 -10.53 -6.64
C SER A 153 -11.05 -11.44 -5.89
N VAL A 154 -12.33 -11.26 -6.16
CA VAL A 154 -13.37 -12.11 -5.61
C VAL A 154 -14.28 -12.57 -6.72
N SER A 155 -14.54 -13.87 -6.71
CA SER A 155 -15.47 -14.51 -7.64
C SER A 155 -16.62 -15.15 -6.88
N ALA A 156 -17.83 -14.97 -7.37
CA ALA A 156 -19.03 -15.65 -6.90
C ALA A 156 -19.60 -16.49 -8.04
N ASN A 157 -19.88 -17.76 -7.79
CA ASN A 157 -20.38 -18.71 -8.79
C ASN A 157 -19.56 -18.77 -10.09
N GLY A 158 -18.22 -18.67 -9.94
CA GLY A 158 -17.28 -18.69 -11.08
C GLY A 158 -17.16 -17.37 -11.86
N ARG A 159 -17.91 -16.32 -11.49
CA ARG A 159 -17.81 -14.99 -12.11
C ARG A 159 -17.05 -14.05 -11.19
N GLU A 160 -16.05 -13.33 -11.71
CA GLU A 160 -15.38 -12.26 -10.98
C GLU A 160 -16.36 -11.11 -10.72
N VAL A 161 -16.53 -10.76 -9.44
CA VAL A 161 -17.45 -9.70 -8.99
C VAL A 161 -16.72 -8.49 -8.43
N PHE A 162 -15.43 -8.66 -8.13
CA PHE A 162 -14.58 -7.57 -7.66
C PHE A 162 -13.11 -7.86 -7.96
N LYS A 163 -12.39 -6.80 -8.30
CA LYS A 163 -10.93 -6.82 -8.44
C LYS A 163 -10.33 -5.53 -7.95
N MET A 164 -9.27 -5.63 -7.18
CA MET A 164 -8.45 -4.53 -6.74
C MET A 164 -7.00 -4.86 -7.04
N SER A 165 -6.30 -3.93 -7.68
CA SER A 165 -4.85 -4.03 -7.90
C SER A 165 -4.18 -2.75 -7.43
N ARG A 166 -3.10 -2.86 -6.66
CA ARG A 166 -2.32 -1.72 -6.17
C ARG A 166 -1.26 -1.28 -7.18
N ASN A 167 -1.65 -1.03 -8.39
CA ASN A 167 -0.75 -0.49 -9.42
C ASN A 167 -0.31 0.94 -9.10
N ASN A 168 -1.14 1.71 -8.41
CA ASN A 168 -0.84 3.02 -7.86
C ASN A 168 -0.92 2.96 -6.35
N CYS A 169 -0.09 3.72 -5.64
CA CYS A 169 -0.12 3.74 -4.17
C CYS A 169 -1.38 4.41 -3.59
N CYS A 170 -2.20 5.06 -4.44
CA CYS A 170 -3.54 5.46 -4.06
C CYS A 170 -4.48 4.26 -4.22
N PRO A 171 -5.20 3.82 -3.17
CA PRO A 171 -6.24 2.82 -3.32
C PRO A 171 -7.38 3.45 -4.13
N PHE A 172 -7.40 3.19 -5.42
CA PHE A 172 -8.57 3.50 -6.23
C PHE A 172 -9.61 2.41 -5.93
N VAL A 173 -10.50 2.69 -5.00
CA VAL A 173 -11.67 1.86 -4.73
C VAL A 173 -12.80 2.35 -5.63
N THR A 174 -12.94 1.73 -6.80
CA THR A 174 -14.14 1.92 -7.62
C THR A 174 -15.29 1.16 -6.96
N GLY A 175 -16.31 1.87 -6.55
CA GLY A 175 -17.60 1.30 -6.14
C GLY A 175 -17.91 1.28 -4.65
N MET A 176 -17.20 2.04 -3.82
CA MET A 176 -17.54 2.22 -2.42
C MET A 176 -17.80 3.68 -2.10
N GLU A 177 -19.02 4.13 -2.33
CA GLU A 177 -19.52 5.32 -1.65
C GLU A 177 -19.62 5.01 -0.15
N ASP A 178 -18.95 5.85 0.66
CA ASP A 178 -19.08 5.98 2.10
C ASP A 178 -18.42 4.92 3.02
N LEU A 179 -17.08 4.78 2.93
CA LEU A 179 -16.31 4.17 4.01
C LEU A 179 -15.52 5.18 4.88
N SER A 180 -15.78 6.47 4.75
CA SER A 180 -15.10 7.52 5.51
C SER A 180 -15.36 7.49 7.03
N ARG A 181 -16.30 6.66 7.51
CA ARG A 181 -16.69 6.53 8.92
C ARG A 181 -16.12 5.33 9.66
N LEU A 182 -15.38 4.46 9.00
CA LEU A 182 -14.70 3.36 9.70
C LEU A 182 -13.39 3.88 10.29
N ARG A 183 -13.41 4.06 11.62
CA ARG A 183 -12.29 4.57 12.41
C ARG A 183 -10.97 3.84 12.14
N LYS A 184 -9.87 4.58 12.24
CA LYS A 184 -8.44 4.33 12.02
C LYS A 184 -7.81 3.01 12.51
N THR A 185 -8.57 2.03 12.93
CA THR A 185 -8.07 0.74 13.43
C THR A 185 -8.12 -0.42 12.43
N ALA A 186 -8.59 -0.18 11.21
CA ALA A 186 -8.80 -1.22 10.20
C ALA A 186 -7.78 -1.19 9.05
N TRP A 187 -6.51 -0.93 9.30
CA TRP A 187 -5.43 -0.96 8.30
C TRP A 187 -5.19 -2.35 7.67
N TRP A 188 -5.90 -3.38 8.16
CA TRP A 188 -5.65 -4.79 7.86
C TRP A 188 -6.80 -5.51 7.17
N MET A 189 -7.93 -4.85 6.92
CA MET A 189 -9.08 -5.47 6.29
C MET A 189 -9.39 -4.86 4.94
N SER A 190 -9.29 -5.67 3.89
CA SER A 190 -9.89 -5.34 2.60
C SER A 190 -11.35 -5.79 2.61
N TRP A 191 -12.28 -4.86 2.44
CA TRP A 191 -13.71 -5.09 2.47
C TRP A 191 -14.27 -5.28 1.08
N LEU A 192 -15.15 -6.22 0.95
CA LEU A 192 -15.86 -6.47 -0.29
C LEU A 192 -17.35 -6.60 0.00
N ILE A 193 -18.18 -5.91 -0.77
CA ILE A 193 -19.63 -6.09 -0.76
C ILE A 193 -20.04 -6.86 -2.00
N CYS A 194 -20.59 -8.03 -1.81
CA CYS A 194 -21.16 -8.85 -2.87
C CYS A 194 -22.69 -8.90 -2.73
N ARG A 195 -23.41 -8.80 -3.85
CA ARG A 195 -24.85 -9.03 -3.93
C ARG A 195 -25.08 -10.48 -4.40
N ILE A 196 -25.79 -11.25 -3.64
CA ILE A 196 -26.25 -12.60 -3.99
C ILE A 196 -27.70 -12.49 -4.46
#